data_d856365414cdecba5c39ce75eef7ee50
#
_entry.id   d856365414cdecba5c39ce75eef7ee50
#
_cell.length_a   1.000
_cell.length_b   1.000
_cell.length_c   1.000
_cell.angle_alpha   90.00
_cell.angle_beta   90.00
_cell.angle_gamma   90.00
#
_symmetry.space_group_name_H-M   'P 1'
#
loop_
_entity.id
_entity.type
_entity.pdbx_description
1 polymer ?
#
loop_
_entity_poly.entity_id
_entity_poly.type
_entity_poly.pdbx_seq_one_letter_code
_entity_poly.pdbx_strand_id
1 'polypeptide(L)' 'MIRFSMIGAASNAGGEMLRMMINHPETELAYVADGFSSGLHITEVHPALQGFYDAVLLSDSEEDVETILNGTDVLFLAW' A
#
# COMPACT_ATOMS: atom_id res chain seq x y z
N MET A 1 13.66 4.02 -10.21
CA MET A 1 12.72 3.04 -9.65
C MET A 1 11.33 3.62 -9.59
N ILE A 2 10.34 2.86 -10.01
CA ILE A 2 8.95 3.33 -10.04
C ILE A 2 8.36 3.19 -8.64
N ARG A 3 7.83 4.26 -8.10
CA ARG A 3 7.17 4.24 -6.79
C ARG A 3 5.67 4.02 -6.99
N PHE A 4 5.14 2.98 -6.39
CA PHE A 4 3.71 2.72 -6.43
C PHE A 4 3.09 2.83 -5.05
N SER A 5 1.81 3.17 -5.02
CA SER A 5 1.01 3.21 -3.80
C SER A 5 -0.32 2.51 -4.04
N MET A 6 -0.99 2.16 -2.97
CA MET A 6 -2.24 1.43 -3.06
C MET A 6 -3.24 1.95 -2.03
N ILE A 7 -4.43 2.31 -2.49
CA ILE A 7 -5.57 2.62 -1.63
C ILE A 7 -6.48 1.40 -1.63
N GLY A 8 -7.00 1.04 -0.46
CA GLY A 8 -7.73 -0.22 -0.28
C GLY A 8 -6.80 -1.40 -0.03
N ALA A 9 -5.60 -1.13 0.49
CA ALA A 9 -4.55 -2.14 0.65
C ALA A 9 -4.90 -3.24 1.66
N ALA A 10 -5.86 -3.00 2.57
CA ALA A 10 -6.29 -4.00 3.53
C ALA A 10 -7.25 -5.03 2.94
N SER A 11 -7.75 -4.82 1.73
CA SER A 11 -8.64 -5.77 1.08
C SER A 11 -7.88 -7.02 0.61
N ASN A 12 -8.62 -8.10 0.35
CA ASN A 12 -8.01 -9.30 -0.20
C ASN A 12 -7.34 -9.04 -1.54
N ALA A 13 -7.97 -8.26 -2.40
CA ALA A 13 -7.41 -7.89 -3.70
C ALA A 13 -6.12 -7.09 -3.52
N GLY A 14 -6.10 -6.16 -2.56
CA GLY A 14 -4.91 -5.37 -2.26
C GLY A 14 -3.75 -6.23 -1.79
N GLY A 15 -4.02 -7.17 -0.89
CA GLY A 15 -2.99 -8.10 -0.41
C GLY A 15 -2.39 -8.96 -1.52
N GLU A 16 -3.24 -9.44 -2.42
CA GLU A 16 -2.79 -10.22 -3.57
C GLU A 16 -1.91 -9.41 -4.52
N MET A 17 -2.30 -8.18 -4.82
CA MET A 17 -1.50 -7.30 -5.67
C MET A 17 -0.15 -6.98 -5.03
N LEU A 18 -0.13 -6.72 -3.73
CA LEU A 18 1.13 -6.45 -3.03
C LEU A 18 2.07 -7.65 -3.11
N ARG A 19 1.55 -8.86 -2.98
CA ARG A 19 2.36 -10.08 -3.14
C ARG A 19 2.94 -10.19 -4.54
N MET A 20 2.15 -9.88 -5.55
CA MET A 20 2.61 -9.91 -6.94
C MET A 20 3.71 -8.89 -7.21
N MET A 21 3.60 -7.71 -6.60
CA MET A 21 4.58 -6.64 -6.80
C MET A 21 5.95 -6.93 -6.17
N ILE A 22 6.03 -7.88 -5.23
CA ILE A 22 7.31 -8.32 -4.67
C ILE A 22 8.26 -8.81 -5.77
N ASN A 23 7.72 -9.40 -6.83
CA ASN A 23 8.50 -9.97 -7.94
C ASN A 23 8.86 -8.94 -9.02
N HIS A 24 8.61 -7.67 -8.78
CA HIS A 24 8.95 -6.59 -9.71
C HIS A 24 10.05 -5.72 -9.12
N PRO A 25 11.34 -6.06 -9.34
CA PRO A 25 12.46 -5.40 -8.66
C PRO A 25 12.67 -3.93 -9.05
N GLU A 26 12.04 -3.48 -10.12
CA GLU A 26 12.13 -2.09 -10.57
C GLU A 26 11.08 -1.19 -9.92
N THR A 27 10.26 -1.75 -9.02
CA THR A 27 9.24 -1.01 -8.30
C THR A 27 9.52 -1.00 -6.81
N GLU A 28 9.04 0.03 -6.14
CA GLU A 28 9.06 0.09 -4.68
C GLU A 28 7.74 0.63 -4.16
N LEU A 29 7.31 0.13 -3.00
CA LEU A 29 6.11 0.60 -2.35
C LEU A 29 6.37 1.96 -1.70
N ALA A 30 5.58 2.96 -2.05
CA ALA A 30 5.65 4.27 -1.43
C ALA A 30 4.69 4.36 -0.23
N TYR A 31 3.41 4.14 -0.47
CA TYR A 31 2.38 4.26 0.57
C TYR A 31 1.30 3.21 0.38
N VAL A 32 0.71 2.79 1.51
CA VAL A 32 -0.53 1.98 1.53
C VAL A 32 -1.56 2.74 2.37
N ALA A 33 -2.82 2.66 1.98
CA ALA A 33 -3.90 3.33 2.69
C ALA A 33 -5.16 2.48 2.72
N ASP A 34 -5.92 2.61 3.80
CA ASP A 34 -7.23 1.97 3.93
C ASP A 34 -8.02 2.70 5.01
N GLY A 35 -9.24 3.14 4.68
CA GLY A 35 -10.05 3.93 5.59
C GLY A 35 -10.48 3.19 6.86
N PHE A 36 -10.60 1.87 6.80
CA PHE A 36 -11.02 1.07 7.94
C PHE A 36 -9.88 0.54 8.79
N SER A 37 -8.70 0.44 8.22
CA SER A 37 -7.54 -0.18 8.87
C SER A 37 -6.36 0.78 9.04
N SER A 38 -6.62 2.08 8.97
CA SER A 38 -5.56 3.08 9.13
C SER A 38 -4.90 2.95 10.50
N GLY A 39 -3.59 3.16 10.53
CA GLY A 39 -2.79 3.02 11.74
C GLY A 39 -2.21 1.63 11.96
N LEU A 40 -2.71 0.61 11.27
CA LEU A 40 -2.15 -0.74 11.36
C LEU A 40 -0.98 -0.88 10.40
N HIS A 41 -0.01 -1.72 10.79
CA HIS A 41 1.07 -2.09 9.88
C HIS A 41 0.52 -3.05 8.82
N ILE A 42 1.01 -2.93 7.59
CA ILE A 42 0.50 -3.77 6.50
C ILE A 42 0.66 -5.27 6.79
N THR A 43 1.67 -5.67 7.55
CA THR A 43 1.89 -7.07 7.92
C THR A 43 0.94 -7.57 9.00
N GLU A 44 0.28 -6.69 9.74
CA GLU A 44 -0.78 -7.09 10.68
C GLU A 44 -2.04 -7.50 9.93
N VAL A 45 -2.29 -6.88 8.78
CA VAL A 45 -3.44 -7.19 7.93
C VAL A 45 -3.12 -8.36 7.00
N HIS A 46 -1.91 -8.37 6.44
CA HIS A 46 -1.45 -9.40 5.51
C HIS A 46 -0.13 -10.01 6.00
N PRO A 47 -0.20 -10.99 6.92
CA PRO A 47 1.02 -11.58 7.51
C PRO A 47 2.01 -12.15 6.49
N ALA A 48 1.52 -12.57 5.33
CA ALA A 48 2.38 -13.12 4.28
C ALA A 48 3.35 -12.10 3.70
N LEU A 49 3.13 -10.81 3.96
CA LEU A 49 4.01 -9.74 3.48
C LEU A 49 5.15 -9.42 4.45
N GLN A 50 5.22 -10.10 5.57
CA GLN A 50 6.27 -9.88 6.56
C GLN A 50 7.64 -10.14 5.95
N GLY A 51 8.56 -9.18 6.17
CA GLY A 51 9.90 -9.26 5.60
C GLY A 51 10.03 -8.65 4.21
N PHE A 52 8.90 -8.34 3.54
CA PHE A 52 8.90 -7.76 2.20
C PHE A 52 8.51 -6.29 2.20
N TYR A 53 7.60 -5.90 3.06
CA TYR A 53 7.13 -4.53 3.18
C TYR A 53 7.14 -4.08 4.62
N ASP A 54 7.49 -2.82 4.83
CA ASP A 54 7.48 -2.18 6.14
C ASP A 54 6.74 -0.86 6.01
N ALA A 55 5.41 -0.92 6.09
CA ALA A 55 4.57 0.24 5.88
C ALA A 55 3.38 0.23 6.82
N VAL A 56 3.01 1.41 7.30
CA VAL A 56 1.81 1.63 8.11
C VAL A 56 0.71 2.16 7.20
N LEU A 57 -0.50 1.62 7.35
CA LEU A 57 -1.64 2.05 6.57
C LEU A 57 -2.05 3.47 6.92
N LEU A 58 -2.11 4.33 5.92
CA LEU A 58 -2.64 5.67 6.05
C LEU A 58 -4.17 5.63 5.93
N SER A 59 -4.81 6.74 6.28
CA SER A 59 -6.25 6.88 6.15
C SER A 59 -6.63 7.31 4.74
N ASP A 60 -7.93 7.42 4.49
CA ASP A 60 -8.47 7.99 3.27
C ASP A 60 -8.80 9.48 3.41
N SER A 61 -8.23 10.15 4.41
CA SER A 61 -8.41 11.59 4.59
C SER A 61 -7.81 12.36 3.41
N GLU A 62 -8.32 13.55 3.18
CA GLU A 62 -7.85 14.41 2.12
C GLU A 62 -6.34 14.69 2.25
N GLU A 63 -5.87 14.89 3.46
CA GLU A 63 -4.46 15.15 3.75
C GLU A 63 -3.58 13.94 3.40
N ASP A 64 -4.00 12.73 3.79
CA ASP A 64 -3.25 11.52 3.47
C ASP A 64 -3.25 11.21 1.99
N VAL A 65 -4.39 11.40 1.32
CA VAL A 65 -4.48 11.20 -0.13
C VAL A 65 -3.53 12.15 -0.87
N GLU A 66 -3.46 13.40 -0.43
CA GLU A 66 -2.54 14.37 -1.02
C GLU A 66 -1.08 13.94 -0.86
N THR A 67 -0.71 13.43 0.33
CA THR A 67 0.63 12.91 0.58
C THR A 67 0.95 11.76 -0.37
N ILE A 68 0.00 10.85 -0.55
CA ILE A 68 0.15 9.70 -1.43
C ILE A 68 0.38 10.16 -2.88
N LEU A 69 -0.45 11.06 -3.36
CA LEU A 69 -0.36 11.54 -4.75
C LEU A 69 0.97 12.24 -5.02
N ASN A 70 1.48 12.98 -4.06
CA ASN A 70 2.73 13.72 -4.22
C ASN A 70 3.97 12.82 -4.21
N GLY A 71 3.88 11.62 -3.67
CA GLY A 71 5.01 10.71 -3.54
C GLY A 71 4.92 9.45 -4.41
N THR A 72 4.02 9.42 -5.38
CA THR A 72 3.66 8.20 -6.10
C THR A 72 3.71 8.41 -7.61
N ASP A 73 4.30 7.45 -8.31
CA ASP A 73 4.30 7.43 -9.78
C ASP A 73 3.08 6.68 -10.31
N VAL A 74 2.69 5.59 -9.65
CA VAL A 74 1.54 4.76 -10.05
C VAL A 74 0.68 4.47 -8.83
N LEU A 75 -0.61 4.75 -8.94
CA LEU A 75 -1.57 4.50 -7.86
C LEU A 75 -2.51 3.36 -8.22
N PHE A 76 -2.57 2.35 -7.38
CA PHE A 76 -3.53 1.26 -7.50
C PHE A 76 -4.72 1.49 -6.56
N LEU A 77 -5.90 1.22 -7.06
CA LEU A 77 -7.13 1.26 -6.28
C LEU A 77 -7.65 -0.18 -6.15
N ALA A 78 -7.67 -0.72 -4.95
CA ALA A 78 -7.91 -2.14 -4.71
C ALA A 78 -9.09 -2.37 -3.74
N TRP A 79 -10.29 -2.09 -4.18
CA TRP A 79 -11.48 -2.42 -3.39
C TRP A 79 -12.66 -2.84 -4.27
#